data_14d824f378f67f208d5d8d6e3f6c9526
#
_entry.id   14d824f378f67f208d5d8d6e3f6c9526
#
_cell.length_a   1.000
_cell.length_b   1.000
_cell.length_c   1.000
_cell.angle_alpha   90.00
_cell.angle_beta   90.00
_cell.angle_gamma   90.00
#
_symmetry.space_group_name_H-M   'P 1'
#
loop_
_entity.id
_entity.type
_entity.pdbx_description
1 polymer ?
#
loop_
_entity_poly.entity_id
_entity_poly.type
_entity_poly.pdbx_seq_one_letter_code
_entity_poly.pdbx_strand_id
1 'polypeptide(L)'
;MLPNRGRNSRDSRNSRDGRDDREGRTARTSGHGTAGRAFLLLGRAAGVRTAWTPVGDGEFFCPGCGGDRNYQRLMGRCRFTVVGVPLVPRGETGPVVECAACRRRYGTDALDHPTTTRFAAMLRDAVHTVALAVLAACTPCAPSALTTAACAVRSAGFDDCTEDQLDALVEALAADTGRVFGEPCGAGLAIELHEALDPLAPHLAPAGRETILLQGARIALADGPYTPAEREVLATVGAALTIDADEVARLLRAAARTPS
;
A
#
# COMPACT_ATOMS: atom_id res chain seq x y z
N MET A 1 -43.33 22.12 -9.02
CA MET A 1 -43.26 22.78 -10.33
C MET A 1 -42.19 22.13 -11.14
N LEU A 2 -42.58 21.21 -11.99
CA LEU A 2 -41.91 20.71 -13.21
C LEU A 2 -42.38 21.65 -14.35
N PRO A 3 -41.84 21.64 -15.59
CA PRO A 3 -40.85 20.78 -16.25
C PRO A 3 -39.88 21.57 -17.17
N ASN A 4 -38.89 20.97 -17.77
CA ASN A 4 -38.89 20.87 -19.23
C ASN A 4 -37.75 19.99 -19.79
N ARG A 5 -38.17 19.21 -20.72
CA ARG A 5 -37.59 18.34 -21.70
C ARG A 5 -36.75 19.10 -22.73
N GLY A 6 -35.74 18.41 -23.26
CA GLY A 6 -35.03 18.76 -24.49
C GLY A 6 -34.30 17.58 -25.07
N ARG A 7 -34.99 16.86 -25.95
CA ARG A 7 -34.55 15.78 -26.87
C ARG A 7 -33.92 16.41 -28.12
N ASN A 8 -32.84 15.83 -28.69
CA ASN A 8 -32.60 15.70 -30.14
C ASN A 8 -31.35 14.84 -30.35
N SER A 9 -31.35 13.66 -30.84
CA SER A 9 -31.59 13.00 -32.13
C SER A 9 -30.97 13.66 -33.35
N ARG A 10 -30.04 12.92 -34.00
CA ARG A 10 -29.86 12.67 -35.45
C ARG A 10 -28.44 12.18 -35.68
N ASP A 11 -28.22 10.90 -35.98
CA ASP A 11 -28.41 10.26 -37.28
C ASP A 11 -27.54 10.86 -38.42
N SER A 12 -26.57 10.10 -38.90
CA SER A 12 -26.23 10.04 -40.32
C SER A 12 -25.37 8.81 -40.61
N ARG A 13 -26.01 7.93 -41.31
CA ARG A 13 -25.52 6.85 -42.16
C ARG A 13 -24.69 7.40 -43.33
N ASN A 14 -23.71 6.61 -43.82
CA ASN A 14 -23.50 6.30 -45.26
C ASN A 14 -22.27 5.38 -45.35
N SER A 15 -22.36 4.14 -45.76
CA SER A 15 -22.75 3.46 -46.98
C SER A 15 -21.74 3.56 -48.12
N ARG A 16 -21.33 2.35 -48.56
CA ARG A 16 -21.02 1.88 -49.93
C ARG A 16 -19.62 2.15 -50.44
N ASP A 17 -19.02 1.34 -51.13
CA ASP A 17 -19.10 0.16 -51.99
C ASP A 17 -17.84 0.18 -52.85
N GLY A 18 -17.35 -0.94 -53.27
CA GLY A 18 -16.31 -1.03 -54.31
C GLY A 18 -15.70 -2.42 -54.40
N ARG A 19 -16.42 -3.25 -55.12
CA ARG A 19 -15.95 -4.45 -55.83
C ARG A 19 -14.86 -4.10 -56.85
N ASP A 20 -13.97 -5.00 -57.16
CA ASP A 20 -13.89 -5.87 -58.35
C ASP A 20 -12.46 -6.43 -58.48
N ASP A 21 -12.33 -7.72 -58.52
CA ASP A 21 -12.15 -8.66 -59.62
C ASP A 21 -10.78 -8.76 -60.31
N ARG A 22 -10.40 -10.01 -60.41
CA ARG A 22 -9.82 -10.79 -61.50
C ARG A 22 -8.42 -11.31 -61.33
N GLU A 23 -8.39 -12.60 -61.14
CA GLU A 23 -7.96 -13.67 -62.09
C GLU A 23 -6.54 -13.57 -62.64
N GLY A 24 -5.78 -14.66 -62.42
CA GLY A 24 -4.54 -15.00 -63.07
C GLY A 24 -3.93 -16.28 -62.53
N ARG A 25 -4.42 -17.32 -62.82
CA ARG A 25 -4.20 -18.63 -63.52
C ARG A 25 -2.72 -19.03 -63.68
N THR A 26 -2.45 -20.24 -63.15
CA THR A 26 -1.57 -21.33 -63.58
C THR A 26 -0.06 -21.19 -63.49
N ALA A 27 0.54 -22.11 -62.68
CA ALA A 27 1.43 -23.15 -63.19
C ALA A 27 1.70 -24.24 -62.12
N ARG A 28 1.42 -25.46 -62.53
CA ARG A 28 1.84 -26.68 -61.86
C ARG A 28 3.34 -26.82 -61.98
N THR A 29 4.01 -27.19 -60.87
CA THR A 29 5.13 -28.12 -60.91
C THR A 29 5.10 -28.99 -59.66
N SER A 30 4.95 -30.27 -59.94
CA SER A 30 5.11 -31.42 -59.05
C SER A 30 6.58 -31.52 -58.59
N GLY A 31 6.82 -31.65 -57.30
CA GLY A 31 8.14 -31.94 -56.79
C GLY A 31 8.08 -32.41 -55.32
N HIS A 32 8.21 -33.67 -55.17
CA HIS A 32 8.42 -34.46 -53.95
C HIS A 32 9.08 -33.73 -52.79
N GLY A 33 8.44 -33.75 -51.62
CA GLY A 33 9.00 -33.22 -50.39
C GLY A 33 8.22 -33.63 -49.15
N THR A 34 7.99 -34.95 -48.97
CA THR A 34 7.33 -35.52 -47.79
C THR A 34 8.15 -35.43 -46.49
N ALA A 35 9.40 -34.93 -46.55
CA ALA A 35 10.27 -34.81 -45.38
C ALA A 35 10.06 -33.53 -44.55
N GLY A 36 9.49 -32.46 -45.14
CA GLY A 36 9.30 -31.15 -44.44
C GLY A 36 8.13 -31.09 -43.48
N ARG A 37 7.10 -31.91 -43.67
CA ARG A 37 5.89 -31.90 -42.81
C ARG A 37 6.08 -32.63 -41.49
N ALA A 38 6.95 -33.62 -41.43
CA ALA A 38 7.23 -34.35 -40.18
C ALA A 38 8.05 -33.51 -39.19
N PHE A 39 8.95 -32.64 -39.68
CA PHE A 39 9.77 -31.79 -38.83
C PHE A 39 8.97 -30.63 -38.19
N LEU A 40 7.97 -30.09 -38.87
CA LEU A 40 7.09 -29.06 -38.34
C LEU A 40 6.09 -29.60 -37.29
N LEU A 41 5.72 -30.88 -37.35
CA LEU A 41 4.88 -31.52 -36.35
C LEU A 41 5.65 -31.90 -35.07
N LEU A 42 6.94 -32.24 -35.20
CA LEU A 42 7.79 -32.51 -34.03
C LEU A 42 8.10 -31.24 -33.22
N GLY A 43 8.23 -30.07 -33.88
CA GLY A 43 8.41 -28.78 -33.19
C GLY A 43 7.25 -28.35 -32.30
N ARG A 44 6.03 -28.87 -32.57
CA ARG A 44 4.84 -28.63 -31.74
C ARG A 44 4.67 -29.65 -30.60
N ALA A 45 5.39 -30.74 -30.62
CA ALA A 45 5.30 -31.85 -29.67
C ALA A 45 6.33 -31.74 -28.53
N ALA A 46 7.32 -30.85 -28.63
CA ALA A 46 8.32 -30.63 -27.62
C ALA A 46 8.13 -29.25 -26.95
N GLY A 47 8.18 -29.20 -25.64
CA GLY A 47 7.98 -27.96 -24.89
C GLY A 47 8.41 -28.08 -23.43
N VAL A 48 8.53 -26.95 -22.76
CA VAL A 48 8.75 -26.91 -21.32
C VAL A 48 7.38 -26.77 -20.64
N ARG A 49 7.09 -27.69 -19.75
CA ARG A 49 5.90 -27.62 -18.88
C ARG A 49 6.33 -27.38 -17.45
N THR A 50 5.68 -26.44 -16.79
CA THR A 50 5.84 -26.16 -15.37
C THR A 50 4.71 -26.80 -14.60
N ALA A 51 5.05 -27.69 -13.68
CA ALA A 51 4.13 -28.21 -12.68
C ALA A 51 4.22 -27.35 -11.45
N TRP A 52 3.09 -26.82 -11.00
CA TRP A 52 3.01 -25.97 -9.83
C TRP A 52 2.57 -26.78 -8.61
N THR A 53 3.30 -26.66 -7.51
CA THR A 53 3.00 -27.32 -6.23
C THR A 53 2.75 -26.24 -5.18
N PRO A 54 1.63 -26.27 -4.44
CA PRO A 54 1.41 -25.33 -3.35
C PRO A 54 2.40 -25.60 -2.21
N VAL A 55 2.99 -24.51 -1.70
CA VAL A 55 3.97 -24.56 -0.61
C VAL A 55 3.57 -23.67 0.58
N GLY A 56 2.46 -22.97 0.46
CA GLY A 56 1.89 -22.13 1.53
C GLY A 56 0.68 -21.36 1.03
N ASP A 57 -0.05 -20.77 1.95
CA ASP A 57 -1.21 -19.94 1.70
C ASP A 57 -1.25 -18.75 2.67
N GLY A 58 -2.21 -17.86 2.51
CA GLY A 58 -2.42 -16.70 3.35
C GLY A 58 -3.32 -15.66 2.69
N GLU A 59 -3.32 -14.46 3.23
CA GLU A 59 -4.07 -13.32 2.73
C GLU A 59 -3.11 -12.22 2.25
N PHE A 60 -3.45 -11.54 1.16
CA PHE A 60 -2.67 -10.45 0.61
C PHE A 60 -3.57 -9.44 -0.11
N PHE A 61 -3.09 -8.23 -0.29
CA PHE A 61 -3.74 -7.26 -1.16
C PHE A 61 -3.50 -7.65 -2.62
N CYS A 62 -4.57 -8.01 -3.34
CA CYS A 62 -4.47 -8.39 -4.75
C CYS A 62 -4.65 -7.15 -5.66
N PRO A 63 -3.61 -6.70 -6.40
CA PRO A 63 -3.73 -5.55 -7.30
C PRO A 63 -4.75 -5.75 -8.42
N GLY A 64 -4.95 -7.00 -8.84
CA GLY A 64 -5.88 -7.33 -9.90
C GLY A 64 -7.35 -7.36 -9.47
N CYS A 65 -7.61 -7.57 -8.17
CA CYS A 65 -8.95 -7.54 -7.57
C CYS A 65 -9.27 -6.21 -6.90
N GLY A 66 -8.23 -5.39 -6.59
CA GLY A 66 -8.35 -4.14 -5.85
C GLY A 66 -8.77 -4.34 -4.39
N GLY A 67 -8.32 -5.41 -3.73
CA GLY A 67 -8.65 -5.68 -2.32
C GLY A 67 -8.04 -6.97 -1.80
N ASP A 68 -8.26 -7.22 -0.51
CA ASP A 68 -7.70 -8.38 0.20
C ASP A 68 -8.30 -9.69 -0.31
N ARG A 69 -7.43 -10.66 -0.58
CA ARG A 69 -7.79 -11.98 -1.11
C ARG A 69 -6.87 -13.05 -0.57
N ASN A 70 -7.39 -14.25 -0.45
CA ASN A 70 -6.56 -15.41 -0.17
C ASN A 70 -5.67 -15.73 -1.37
N TYR A 71 -4.47 -16.20 -1.09
CA TYR A 71 -3.51 -16.63 -2.10
C TYR A 71 -2.99 -18.02 -1.80
N GLN A 72 -2.43 -18.65 -2.84
CA GLN A 72 -1.57 -19.81 -2.73
C GLN A 72 -0.17 -19.46 -3.22
N ARG A 73 0.83 -19.78 -2.41
CA ARG A 73 2.22 -19.69 -2.81
C ARG A 73 2.60 -20.97 -3.52
N LEU A 74 3.02 -20.85 -4.78
CA LEU A 74 3.29 -21.99 -5.66
C LEU A 74 4.76 -22.03 -6.01
N MET A 75 5.35 -23.24 -5.93
CA MET A 75 6.69 -23.54 -6.45
C MET A 75 6.56 -24.27 -7.78
N GLY A 76 7.25 -23.78 -8.81
CA GLY A 76 7.20 -24.36 -10.15
C GLY A 76 8.36 -25.33 -10.37
N ARG A 77 8.06 -26.53 -10.89
CA ARG A 77 9.08 -27.46 -11.41
C ARG A 77 8.96 -27.56 -12.92
N CYS A 78 10.03 -27.10 -13.60
CA CYS A 78 10.09 -27.11 -15.04
C CYS A 78 10.57 -28.48 -15.53
N ARG A 79 9.84 -29.07 -16.47
CA ARG A 79 10.23 -30.32 -17.14
C ARG A 79 10.13 -30.15 -18.65
N PHE A 80 11.16 -30.64 -19.35
CA PHE A 80 11.09 -30.74 -20.79
C PHE A 80 10.22 -31.94 -21.17
N THR A 81 9.20 -31.69 -21.99
CA THR A 81 8.22 -32.68 -22.42
C THR A 81 8.34 -32.88 -23.94
N VAL A 82 8.35 -34.12 -24.39
CA VAL A 82 8.24 -34.49 -25.81
C VAL A 82 7.01 -35.37 -25.95
N VAL A 83 6.07 -34.96 -26.83
CA VAL A 83 4.79 -35.66 -27.05
C VAL A 83 4.00 -35.85 -25.75
N GLY A 84 4.10 -34.86 -24.80
CA GLY A 84 3.39 -34.93 -23.51
C GLY A 84 4.09 -35.76 -22.42
N VAL A 85 5.16 -36.48 -22.74
CA VAL A 85 5.96 -37.26 -21.77
C VAL A 85 7.06 -36.40 -21.16
N PRO A 86 7.13 -36.25 -19.82
CA PRO A 86 8.19 -35.49 -19.15
C PRO A 86 9.49 -36.30 -19.16
N LEU A 87 10.51 -35.82 -19.87
CA LEU A 87 11.76 -36.54 -20.07
C LEU A 87 12.89 -36.05 -19.16
N VAL A 88 13.09 -34.74 -19.03
CA VAL A 88 14.25 -34.19 -18.31
C VAL A 88 13.80 -33.06 -17.38
N PRO A 89 14.18 -33.10 -16.08
CA PRO A 89 13.99 -31.97 -15.18
C PRO A 89 14.90 -30.80 -15.64
N ARG A 90 14.33 -29.59 -15.78
CA ARG A 90 15.05 -28.40 -16.25
C ARG A 90 15.28 -27.36 -15.17
N GLY A 91 14.94 -27.68 -13.92
CA GLY A 91 15.10 -26.80 -12.77
C GLY A 91 13.78 -26.39 -12.11
N GLU A 92 13.92 -25.61 -11.06
CA GLU A 92 12.80 -25.04 -10.33
C GLU A 92 12.63 -23.58 -10.75
N THR A 93 11.37 -23.15 -10.84
CA THR A 93 11.03 -21.73 -10.99
C THR A 93 10.64 -21.20 -9.62
N GLY A 94 11.16 -20.04 -9.25
CA GLY A 94 10.95 -19.43 -7.95
C GLY A 94 9.47 -19.33 -7.54
N PRO A 95 9.20 -19.13 -6.26
CA PRO A 95 7.84 -19.06 -5.77
C PRO A 95 7.06 -17.93 -6.42
N VAL A 96 5.80 -18.21 -6.76
CA VAL A 96 4.83 -17.23 -7.22
C VAL A 96 3.61 -17.25 -6.30
N VAL A 97 2.92 -16.13 -6.21
CA VAL A 97 1.69 -15.94 -5.45
C VAL A 97 0.52 -15.99 -6.42
N GLU A 98 -0.36 -16.97 -6.33
CA GLU A 98 -1.56 -17.07 -7.14
C GLU A 98 -2.77 -16.62 -6.31
N CYS A 99 -3.48 -15.60 -6.80
CA CYS A 99 -4.71 -15.13 -6.17
C CYS A 99 -5.83 -16.18 -6.30
N ALA A 100 -6.46 -16.55 -5.20
CA ALA A 100 -7.55 -17.54 -5.20
C ALA A 100 -8.78 -17.07 -5.99
N ALA A 101 -9.03 -15.75 -6.06
CA ALA A 101 -10.19 -15.18 -6.73
C ALA A 101 -9.97 -14.99 -8.24
N CYS A 102 -8.95 -14.23 -8.66
CA CYS A 102 -8.74 -13.90 -10.07
C CYS A 102 -7.75 -14.83 -10.79
N ARG A 103 -7.11 -15.75 -10.07
CA ARG A 103 -6.11 -16.72 -10.59
C ARG A 103 -4.88 -16.06 -11.24
N ARG A 104 -4.70 -14.77 -11.10
CA ARG A 104 -3.48 -14.08 -11.55
C ARG A 104 -2.32 -14.44 -10.64
N ARG A 105 -1.13 -14.50 -11.25
CA ARG A 105 0.11 -14.78 -10.57
C ARG A 105 0.94 -13.52 -10.45
N TYR A 106 1.56 -13.37 -9.29
CA TYR A 106 2.42 -12.26 -8.90
C TYR A 106 3.73 -12.79 -8.37
N GLY A 107 4.75 -11.97 -8.35
CA GLY A 107 5.98 -12.26 -7.60
C GLY A 107 5.70 -12.25 -6.09
N THR A 108 6.67 -12.70 -5.32
CA THR A 108 6.57 -12.71 -3.84
C THR A 108 6.60 -11.31 -3.23
N ASP A 109 7.11 -10.33 -3.96
CA ASP A 109 7.05 -8.89 -3.65
C ASP A 109 5.63 -8.35 -3.44
N ALA A 110 4.64 -9.02 -4.05
CA ALA A 110 3.23 -8.68 -3.79
C ALA A 110 2.79 -8.93 -2.33
N LEU A 111 3.54 -9.74 -1.57
CA LEU A 111 3.29 -9.99 -0.15
C LEU A 111 3.87 -8.91 0.77
N ASP A 112 4.75 -8.06 0.28
CA ASP A 112 5.36 -6.97 1.04
C ASP A 112 4.36 -5.82 1.27
N HIS A 113 3.29 -5.77 0.46
CA HIS A 113 2.21 -4.82 0.65
C HIS A 113 1.24 -5.31 1.74
N PRO A 114 0.94 -4.48 2.75
CA PRO A 114 -0.02 -4.85 3.78
C PRO A 114 -1.42 -5.03 3.19
N THR A 115 -2.22 -5.91 3.78
CA THR A 115 -3.66 -5.98 3.52
C THR A 115 -4.34 -4.68 3.96
N THR A 116 -5.53 -4.39 3.45
CA THR A 116 -6.29 -3.19 3.84
C THR A 116 -6.57 -3.15 5.33
N THR A 117 -6.87 -4.31 5.92
CA THR A 117 -7.08 -4.45 7.38
C THR A 117 -5.81 -4.14 8.16
N ARG A 118 -4.67 -4.71 7.73
CA ARG A 118 -3.38 -4.47 8.38
C ARG A 118 -2.95 -3.00 8.22
N PHE A 119 -3.12 -2.44 7.04
CA PHE A 119 -2.80 -1.03 6.78
C PHE A 119 -3.63 -0.07 7.65
N ALA A 120 -4.95 -0.35 7.80
CA ALA A 120 -5.81 0.42 8.68
C ALA A 120 -5.39 0.31 10.16
N ALA A 121 -4.96 -0.88 10.61
CA ALA A 121 -4.41 -1.06 11.95
C ALA A 121 -3.12 -0.23 12.14
N MET A 122 -2.16 -0.34 11.21
CA MET A 122 -0.91 0.43 11.25
C MET A 122 -1.17 1.95 11.30
N LEU A 123 -2.15 2.45 10.53
CA LEU A 123 -2.54 3.86 10.56
C LEU A 123 -3.08 4.29 11.92
N ARG A 124 -3.96 3.48 12.52
CA ARG A 124 -4.51 3.76 13.86
C ARG A 124 -3.41 3.80 14.91
N ASP A 125 -2.54 2.80 14.90
CA ASP A 125 -1.43 2.69 15.85
C ASP A 125 -0.47 3.88 15.68
N ALA A 126 -0.15 4.27 14.45
CA ALA A 126 0.69 5.43 14.15
C ALA A 126 0.10 6.75 14.71
N VAL A 127 -1.19 7.01 14.47
CA VAL A 127 -1.85 8.22 14.98
C VAL A 127 -1.89 8.21 16.51
N HIS A 128 -2.17 7.07 17.12
CA HIS A 128 -2.20 6.92 18.57
C HIS A 128 -0.80 7.16 19.19
N THR A 129 0.25 6.54 18.63
CA THR A 129 1.63 6.71 19.11
C THR A 129 2.09 8.17 18.97
N VAL A 130 1.80 8.82 17.84
CA VAL A 130 2.11 10.24 17.63
C VAL A 130 1.38 11.12 18.64
N ALA A 131 0.10 10.85 18.90
CA ALA A 131 -0.68 11.62 19.89
C ALA A 131 -0.08 11.48 21.30
N LEU A 132 0.24 10.25 21.74
CA LEU A 132 0.88 10.01 23.03
C LEU A 132 2.26 10.65 23.12
N ALA A 133 3.06 10.59 22.06
CA ALA A 133 4.39 11.18 22.04
C ALA A 133 4.36 12.71 22.19
N VAL A 134 3.42 13.36 21.50
CA VAL A 134 3.23 14.81 21.61
C VAL A 134 2.70 15.18 22.99
N LEU A 135 1.70 14.46 23.52
CA LEU A 135 1.19 14.71 24.87
C LEU A 135 2.28 14.50 25.93
N ALA A 136 3.12 13.49 25.78
CA ALA A 136 4.24 13.25 26.70
C ALA A 136 5.30 14.38 26.67
N ALA A 137 5.39 15.13 25.58
CA ALA A 137 6.25 16.32 25.48
C ALA A 137 5.59 17.60 26.04
N CYS A 138 4.25 17.64 26.08
CA CYS A 138 3.48 18.70 26.73
C CYS A 138 3.50 18.48 28.25
N THR A 139 3.89 19.46 29.06
CA THR A 139 3.76 19.28 30.50
C THR A 139 3.70 20.60 31.25
N PRO A 140 2.68 20.68 32.09
CA PRO A 140 1.47 19.85 32.21
C PRO A 140 0.60 19.95 30.95
N CYS A 141 -0.03 18.82 30.53
CA CYS A 141 -0.93 18.83 29.37
C CYS A 141 -2.17 19.69 29.65
N ALA A 142 -2.42 20.67 28.76
CA ALA A 142 -3.65 21.43 28.85
C ALA A 142 -4.87 20.57 28.40
N PRO A 143 -6.05 20.77 28.98
CA PRO A 143 -7.27 20.06 28.55
C PRO A 143 -7.56 20.17 27.06
N SER A 144 -7.18 21.27 26.41
CA SER A 144 -7.32 21.49 24.97
C SER A 144 -6.46 20.53 24.15
N ALA A 145 -5.24 20.23 24.59
CA ALA A 145 -4.35 19.26 23.93
C ALA A 145 -4.90 17.83 24.05
N LEU A 146 -5.39 17.44 25.26
CA LEU A 146 -6.04 16.15 25.50
C LEU A 146 -7.29 15.98 24.65
N THR A 147 -8.15 16.98 24.58
CA THR A 147 -9.37 16.96 23.74
C THR A 147 -9.02 16.81 22.26
N THR A 148 -8.01 17.56 21.79
CA THR A 148 -7.56 17.50 20.38
C THR A 148 -6.96 16.15 20.06
N ALA A 149 -6.14 15.57 20.95
CA ALA A 149 -5.55 14.27 20.82
C ALA A 149 -6.62 13.17 20.80
N ALA A 150 -7.56 13.16 21.75
CA ALA A 150 -8.67 12.21 21.79
C ALA A 150 -9.52 12.27 20.52
N CYS A 151 -9.78 13.48 19.98
CA CYS A 151 -10.48 13.64 18.71
C CYS A 151 -9.70 13.03 17.53
N ALA A 152 -8.37 13.24 17.46
CA ALA A 152 -7.52 12.66 16.43
C ALA A 152 -7.50 11.13 16.51
N VAL A 153 -7.34 10.57 17.70
CA VAL A 153 -7.29 9.12 17.95
C VAL A 153 -8.64 8.46 17.63
N ARG A 154 -9.76 9.07 18.03
CA ARG A 154 -11.11 8.60 17.63
C ARG A 154 -11.31 8.65 16.12
N SER A 155 -10.87 9.71 15.47
CA SER A 155 -10.96 9.84 14.00
C SER A 155 -10.13 8.77 13.26
N ALA A 156 -9.10 8.24 13.90
CA ALA A 156 -8.29 7.15 13.36
C ALA A 156 -8.94 5.76 13.56
N GLY A 157 -10.01 5.65 14.39
CA GLY A 157 -10.78 4.43 14.59
C GLY A 157 -10.64 3.78 15.96
N PHE A 158 -10.20 4.53 16.97
CA PHE A 158 -10.30 4.16 18.38
C PHE A 158 -11.49 4.89 19.01
N ASP A 159 -12.71 4.50 18.63
CA ASP A 159 -13.95 5.21 18.94
C ASP A 159 -14.18 5.43 20.45
N ASP A 160 -13.68 4.52 21.29
CA ASP A 160 -13.85 4.54 22.75
C ASP A 160 -12.74 5.33 23.47
N CYS A 161 -11.80 5.96 22.76
CA CYS A 161 -10.70 6.71 23.36
C CYS A 161 -11.22 7.94 24.10
N THR A 162 -10.94 8.01 25.42
CA THR A 162 -11.28 9.14 26.26
C THR A 162 -10.05 9.97 26.64
N GLU A 163 -10.27 11.22 27.04
CA GLU A 163 -9.23 12.12 27.51
C GLU A 163 -8.54 11.58 28.77
N ASP A 164 -9.34 11.03 29.71
CA ASP A 164 -8.82 10.43 30.96
C ASP A 164 -7.92 9.22 30.69
N GLN A 165 -8.25 8.42 29.66
CA GLN A 165 -7.42 7.29 29.27
C GLN A 165 -6.07 7.75 28.68
N LEU A 166 -6.07 8.78 27.84
CA LEU A 166 -4.83 9.35 27.28
C LEU A 166 -3.96 9.96 28.39
N ASP A 167 -4.55 10.67 29.32
CA ASP A 167 -3.84 11.27 30.45
C ASP A 167 -3.19 10.19 31.32
N ALA A 168 -3.95 9.15 31.68
CA ALA A 168 -3.43 8.01 32.44
C ALA A 168 -2.30 7.28 31.71
N LEU A 169 -2.38 7.14 30.39
CA LEU A 169 -1.30 6.53 29.58
C LEU A 169 -0.04 7.41 29.57
N VAL A 170 -0.19 8.72 29.44
CA VAL A 170 0.95 9.67 29.49
C VAL A 170 1.60 9.63 30.87
N GLU A 171 0.82 9.61 31.96
CA GLU A 171 1.36 9.46 33.32
C GLU A 171 2.12 8.13 33.51
N ALA A 172 1.56 7.03 32.99
CA ALA A 172 2.21 5.72 33.06
C ALA A 172 3.53 5.70 32.28
N LEU A 173 3.56 6.27 31.07
CA LEU A 173 4.79 6.42 30.28
C LEU A 173 5.84 7.26 30.99
N ALA A 174 5.45 8.35 31.65
CA ALA A 174 6.36 9.20 32.41
C ALA A 174 6.94 8.45 33.62
N ALA A 175 6.12 7.64 34.31
CA ALA A 175 6.55 6.85 35.46
C ALA A 175 7.52 5.74 35.06
N ASP A 176 7.26 5.03 33.95
CA ASP A 176 8.08 3.91 33.47
C ASP A 176 9.46 4.37 32.96
N THR A 177 9.51 5.52 32.30
CA THR A 177 10.76 6.07 31.75
C THR A 177 11.60 6.85 32.74
N GLY A 178 11.10 7.09 33.97
CA GLY A 178 11.76 7.96 34.97
C GLY A 178 11.93 9.40 34.48
N ARG A 179 11.17 9.83 33.48
CA ARG A 179 11.31 11.12 32.82
C ARG A 179 10.84 12.24 33.75
N VAL A 180 11.67 13.26 33.82
CA VAL A 180 11.21 14.55 34.31
C VAL A 180 10.41 15.22 33.20
N PHE A 181 9.22 15.64 33.53
CA PHE A 181 8.35 16.32 32.57
C PHE A 181 9.06 17.48 31.86
N GLY A 182 8.90 17.62 30.55
CA GLY A 182 9.52 18.65 29.73
C GLY A 182 10.92 18.34 29.21
N GLU A 183 11.47 17.13 29.45
CA GLU A 183 12.70 16.70 28.81
C GLU A 183 12.45 16.28 27.37
N PRO A 184 13.47 16.48 26.47
CA PRO A 184 13.39 16.05 25.08
C PRO A 184 13.07 14.56 24.96
N CYS A 185 12.52 14.19 23.80
CA CYS A 185 12.10 12.84 23.47
C CYS A 185 13.18 11.81 23.87
N GLY A 186 12.96 11.10 24.98
CA GLY A 186 13.89 10.07 25.42
C GLY A 186 14.07 8.99 24.35
N ALA A 187 15.23 8.33 24.34
CA ALA A 187 15.56 7.31 23.35
C ALA A 187 14.47 6.23 23.19
N GLY A 188 13.75 5.87 24.28
CA GLY A 188 12.64 4.93 24.26
C GLY A 188 11.48 5.41 23.39
N LEU A 189 11.02 6.64 23.58
CA LEU A 189 9.91 7.19 22.80
C LEU A 189 10.26 7.37 21.31
N ALA A 190 11.51 7.71 21.00
CA ALA A 190 11.98 7.77 19.63
C ALA A 190 11.94 6.37 18.97
N ILE A 191 12.33 5.32 19.69
CA ILE A 191 12.26 3.93 19.20
C ILE A 191 10.81 3.55 18.91
N GLU A 192 9.87 3.81 19.84
CA GLU A 192 8.45 3.50 19.65
C GLU A 192 7.86 4.25 18.44
N LEU A 193 8.22 5.51 18.24
CA LEU A 193 7.82 6.27 17.05
C LEU A 193 8.33 5.62 15.75
N HIS A 194 9.59 5.19 15.72
CA HIS A 194 10.16 4.50 14.58
C HIS A 194 9.50 3.14 14.35
N GLU A 195 9.27 2.35 15.42
CA GLU A 195 8.58 1.05 15.30
C GLU A 195 7.15 1.17 14.75
N ALA A 196 6.44 2.24 15.10
CA ALA A 196 5.08 2.46 14.61
C ALA A 196 5.05 3.08 13.19
N LEU A 197 6.00 3.96 12.85
CA LEU A 197 5.92 4.77 11.64
C LEU A 197 6.76 4.22 10.47
N ASP A 198 7.95 3.65 10.74
CA ASP A 198 8.84 3.15 9.68
C ASP A 198 8.18 2.08 8.79
N PRO A 199 7.41 1.09 9.34
CA PRO A 199 6.73 0.11 8.51
C PRO A 199 5.60 0.71 7.68
N LEU A 200 5.02 1.84 8.13
CA LEU A 200 3.90 2.51 7.48
C LEU A 200 4.36 3.47 6.37
N ALA A 201 5.48 4.17 6.57
CA ALA A 201 5.98 5.21 5.69
C ALA A 201 6.08 4.81 4.20
N PRO A 202 6.57 3.60 3.82
CA PRO A 202 6.66 3.19 2.41
C PRO A 202 5.30 3.06 1.72
N HIS A 203 4.23 2.81 2.49
CA HIS A 203 2.88 2.58 1.98
C HIS A 203 2.02 3.84 1.92
N LEU A 204 2.54 4.97 2.43
CA LEU A 204 1.86 6.27 2.40
C LEU A 204 2.35 7.13 1.23
N ALA A 205 1.38 7.77 0.54
CA ALA A 205 1.68 8.88 -0.34
C ALA A 205 2.26 10.07 0.46
N PRO A 206 3.05 10.96 -0.14
CA PRO A 206 3.62 12.13 0.55
C PRO A 206 2.58 12.93 1.35
N ALA A 207 1.42 13.21 0.77
CA ALA A 207 0.33 13.92 1.46
C ALA A 207 -0.21 13.16 2.70
N GLY A 208 -0.18 11.82 2.68
CA GLY A 208 -0.57 11.00 3.84
C GLY A 208 0.43 11.12 4.99
N ARG A 209 1.74 11.14 4.69
CA ARG A 209 2.81 11.35 5.67
C ARG A 209 2.70 12.74 6.30
N GLU A 210 2.52 13.77 5.48
CA GLU A 210 2.29 15.14 5.94
C GLU A 210 1.05 15.24 6.82
N THR A 211 -0.02 14.53 6.50
CA THR A 211 -1.25 14.54 7.30
C THR A 211 -1.00 14.02 8.72
N ILE A 212 -0.26 12.92 8.89
CA ILE A 212 0.08 12.38 10.22
C ILE A 212 0.93 13.38 11.01
N LEU A 213 1.95 13.96 10.39
CA LEU A 213 2.77 15.01 11.03
C LEU A 213 1.92 16.20 11.46
N LEU A 214 1.01 16.68 10.60
CA LEU A 214 0.14 17.82 10.88
C LEU A 214 -0.92 17.52 11.95
N GLN A 215 -1.34 16.26 12.12
CA GLN A 215 -2.17 15.86 13.26
C GLN A 215 -1.42 16.02 14.57
N GLY A 216 -0.17 15.55 14.66
CA GLY A 216 0.68 15.80 15.82
C GLY A 216 0.90 17.30 16.07
N ALA A 217 1.16 18.06 15.01
CA ALA A 217 1.32 19.52 15.09
C ALA A 217 0.09 20.25 15.64
N ARG A 218 -1.12 19.80 15.28
CA ARG A 218 -2.39 20.37 15.81
C ARG A 218 -2.57 20.09 17.29
N ILE A 219 -2.17 18.89 17.76
CA ILE A 219 -2.20 18.55 19.19
C ILE A 219 -1.28 19.48 19.95
N ALA A 220 -0.03 19.64 19.49
CA ALA A 220 0.95 20.51 20.11
C ALA A 220 0.57 22.00 20.11
N LEU A 221 -0.18 22.46 19.10
CA LEU A 221 -0.65 23.85 19.01
C LEU A 221 -1.91 24.13 19.81
N ALA A 222 -2.57 23.11 20.35
CA ALA A 222 -3.85 23.28 21.02
C ALA A 222 -3.72 24.05 22.36
N ASP A 223 -2.54 24.05 22.96
CA ASP A 223 -2.27 24.78 24.22
C ASP A 223 -1.34 26.00 24.04
N GLY A 224 -0.87 26.25 22.82
CA GLY A 224 -0.05 27.42 22.52
C GLY A 224 1.01 27.21 21.46
N PRO A 225 2.06 28.02 21.43
CA PRO A 225 3.18 27.86 20.52
C PRO A 225 4.02 26.63 20.89
N TYR A 226 4.55 25.93 19.88
CA TYR A 226 5.40 24.75 20.10
C TYR A 226 6.52 25.00 21.13
N THR A 227 6.61 24.12 22.09
CA THR A 227 7.76 24.00 22.99
C THR A 227 8.98 23.40 22.28
N PRO A 228 10.21 23.51 22.81
CA PRO A 228 11.37 22.82 22.26
C PRO A 228 11.18 21.28 22.22
N ALA A 229 10.60 20.69 23.26
CA ALA A 229 10.36 19.25 23.35
C ALA A 229 9.37 18.77 22.29
N GLU A 230 8.26 19.46 22.06
CA GLU A 230 7.30 19.14 21.01
C GLU A 230 7.91 19.24 19.61
N ARG A 231 8.76 20.24 19.37
CA ARG A 231 9.47 20.35 18.09
C ARG A 231 10.39 19.17 17.83
N GLU A 232 11.07 18.68 18.86
CA GLU A 232 11.94 17.51 18.77
C GLU A 232 11.13 16.23 18.47
N VAL A 233 10.01 16.02 19.17
CA VAL A 233 9.09 14.92 18.90
C VAL A 233 8.57 14.99 17.46
N LEU A 234 8.10 16.16 17.01
CA LEU A 234 7.59 16.34 15.65
C LEU A 234 8.70 16.18 14.59
N ALA A 235 9.95 16.55 14.90
CA ALA A 235 11.08 16.28 14.03
C ALA A 235 11.35 14.76 13.91
N THR A 236 11.27 14.02 15.03
CA THR A 236 11.39 12.55 15.05
C THR A 236 10.26 11.89 14.26
N VAL A 237 9.02 12.35 14.42
CA VAL A 237 7.88 11.89 13.61
C VAL A 237 8.14 12.12 12.12
N GLY A 238 8.64 13.31 11.75
CA GLY A 238 8.98 13.62 10.36
C GLY A 238 10.07 12.70 9.80
N ALA A 239 11.12 12.43 10.59
CA ALA A 239 12.21 11.52 10.22
C ALA A 239 11.71 10.08 10.00
N ALA A 240 10.92 9.54 10.93
CA ALA A 240 10.33 8.21 10.82
C ALA A 240 9.36 8.09 9.61
N LEU A 241 8.63 9.16 9.27
CA LEU A 241 7.81 9.25 8.07
C LEU A 241 8.61 9.53 6.79
N THR A 242 9.94 9.59 6.86
CA THR A 242 10.83 9.92 5.71
C THR A 242 10.47 11.24 5.03
N ILE A 243 10.07 12.25 5.82
CA ILE A 243 9.88 13.64 5.38
C ILE A 243 11.18 14.39 5.58
N ASP A 244 11.61 15.16 4.58
CA ASP A 244 12.80 15.97 4.67
C ASP A 244 12.73 17.01 5.82
N ALA A 245 13.82 17.25 6.52
CA ALA A 245 13.85 18.13 7.69
C ALA A 245 13.44 19.58 7.37
N ASP A 246 13.82 20.10 6.19
CA ASP A 246 13.43 21.44 5.76
C ASP A 246 11.91 21.49 5.48
N GLU A 247 11.36 20.40 4.93
CA GLU A 247 9.94 20.25 4.68
C GLU A 247 9.15 20.16 5.99
N VAL A 248 9.62 19.38 6.98
CA VAL A 248 9.05 19.34 8.33
C VAL A 248 9.01 20.75 8.91
N ALA A 249 10.12 21.48 8.90
CA ALA A 249 10.19 22.84 9.41
C ALA A 249 9.25 23.80 8.66
N ARG A 250 9.05 23.61 7.36
CA ARG A 250 8.12 24.40 6.55
C ARG A 250 6.68 24.13 6.95
N LEU A 251 6.29 22.85 7.10
CA LEU A 251 4.95 22.41 7.47
C LEU A 251 4.56 22.89 8.87
N LEU A 252 5.46 22.75 9.86
CA LEU A 252 5.22 23.20 11.22
C LEU A 252 5.05 24.73 11.30
N ARG A 253 5.87 25.50 10.55
CA ARG A 253 5.70 26.95 10.45
C ARG A 253 4.38 27.35 9.76
N ALA A 254 3.93 26.59 8.79
CA ALA A 254 2.66 26.83 8.12
C ALA A 254 1.48 26.54 9.07
N ALA A 255 1.52 25.43 9.81
CA ALA A 255 0.50 25.06 10.79
C ALA A 255 0.37 26.11 11.90
N ALA A 256 1.49 26.62 12.43
CA ALA A 256 1.48 27.65 13.48
C ALA A 256 0.91 29.01 13.03
N ARG A 257 0.80 29.27 11.72
CA ARG A 257 0.20 30.52 11.19
C ARG A 257 -1.29 30.42 10.88
N THR A 258 -1.82 29.20 10.83
CA THR A 258 -3.24 28.98 10.57
C THR A 258 -3.97 28.90 11.92
N PRO A 259 -4.80 29.89 12.30
CA PRO A 259 -5.55 29.80 13.55
C PRO A 259 -6.52 28.60 13.44
N SER A 260 -6.57 27.80 14.52
CA SER A 260 -7.48 26.65 14.70
C SER A 260 -8.91 27.11 14.85
#